data_ccc53be07c0d9b2a2bbc3b1f423ababc
#
_entry.id   ccc53be07c0d9b2a2bbc3b1f423ababc
#
_cell.length_a   1.000
_cell.length_b   1.000
_cell.length_c   1.000
_cell.angle_alpha   90.00
_cell.angle_beta   90.00
_cell.angle_gamma   90.00
#
_symmetry.space_group_name_H-M   'P 1'
#
loop_
_entity.id
_entity.type
_entity.pdbx_description
1 polymer ?
#
loop_
_entity_poly.entity_id
_entity_poly.type
_entity_poly.pdbx_seq_one_letter_code
_entity_poly.pdbx_strand_id
1 'polypeptide(L)'
;HLSNVNQIEAGHQEPRVHVAVRLVAACDVDLNSFFSKLTEEMKLCTSSERISPYLFESLKEDMVSRTPEPHEVSGYGELLRYCRLQRGVSQKRIAKNIHYDLRSLQRVEKGEQEPLVTTAVKLVAAIDVPPGQFFEQLWFFLSRIG
;
A
#
# COMPACT_ATOMS: atom_id res chain seq x y z
N HIS A 1 -0.67 -6.82 -19.27
CA HIS A 1 -1.38 -7.25 -20.48
C HIS A 1 -2.40 -6.23 -20.94
N LEU A 2 -2.49 -6.02 -22.22
CA LEU A 2 -3.42 -5.05 -22.80
C LEU A 2 -4.87 -5.36 -22.47
N SER A 3 -5.26 -6.65 -22.48
CA SER A 3 -6.63 -7.05 -22.15
C SER A 3 -7.01 -6.70 -20.71
N ASN A 4 -6.08 -6.86 -19.75
CA ASN A 4 -6.34 -6.50 -18.35
C ASN A 4 -6.47 -5.00 -18.19
N VAL A 5 -5.61 -4.22 -18.86
CA VAL A 5 -5.68 -2.76 -18.82
C VAL A 5 -7.01 -2.28 -19.39
N ASN A 6 -7.43 -2.86 -20.51
CA ASN A 6 -8.71 -2.50 -21.13
C ASN A 6 -9.90 -2.81 -20.21
N GLN A 7 -9.88 -3.94 -19.52
CA GLN A 7 -10.93 -4.30 -18.57
C GLN A 7 -10.97 -3.34 -17.37
N ILE A 8 -9.81 -2.94 -16.87
CA ILE A 8 -9.70 -1.98 -15.77
C ILE A 8 -10.25 -0.61 -16.18
N GLU A 9 -9.84 -0.10 -17.34
CA GLU A 9 -10.31 1.19 -17.85
C GLU A 9 -11.80 1.20 -18.12
N ALA A 10 -12.35 0.08 -18.55
CA ALA A 10 -13.79 -0.07 -18.80
C ALA A 10 -14.60 -0.30 -17.52
N GLY A 11 -13.95 -0.40 -16.36
CA GLY A 11 -14.62 -0.63 -15.08
C GLY A 11 -15.07 -2.06 -14.85
N HIS A 12 -14.61 -3.00 -15.65
CA HIS A 12 -14.99 -4.41 -15.53
C HIS A 12 -14.14 -5.19 -14.54
N GLN A 13 -13.00 -4.65 -14.15
CA GLN A 13 -12.08 -5.32 -13.24
C GLN A 13 -11.35 -4.30 -12.37
N GLU A 14 -11.30 -4.58 -11.08
CA GLU A 14 -10.51 -3.79 -10.15
C GLU A 14 -9.04 -4.24 -10.19
N PRO A 15 -8.07 -3.33 -10.31
CA PRO A 15 -6.66 -3.71 -10.37
C PRO A 15 -6.12 -4.15 -9.00
N ARG A 16 -5.10 -5.00 -9.05
CA ARG A 16 -4.28 -5.29 -7.88
C ARG A 16 -3.44 -4.06 -7.54
N VAL A 17 -3.01 -3.97 -6.28
CA VAL A 17 -2.37 -2.77 -5.76
C VAL A 17 -1.12 -2.34 -6.55
N HIS A 18 -0.24 -3.27 -6.90
CA HIS A 18 0.98 -2.91 -7.64
C HIS A 18 0.67 -2.42 -9.05
N VAL A 19 -0.31 -3.04 -9.70
CA VAL A 19 -0.77 -2.59 -11.03
C VAL A 19 -1.36 -1.20 -10.93
N ALA A 20 -2.20 -0.94 -9.92
CA ALA A 20 -2.81 0.36 -9.72
C ALA A 20 -1.76 1.46 -9.51
N VAL A 21 -0.76 1.20 -8.68
CA VAL A 21 0.32 2.16 -8.41
C VAL A 21 1.09 2.47 -9.70
N ARG A 22 1.42 1.44 -10.47
CA ARG A 22 2.14 1.63 -11.74
C ARG A 22 1.33 2.39 -12.78
N LEU A 23 0.03 2.11 -12.85
CA LEU A 23 -0.86 2.82 -13.77
C LEU A 23 -0.97 4.29 -13.44
N VAL A 24 -1.15 4.62 -12.16
CA VAL A 24 -1.22 6.01 -11.71
C VAL A 24 0.09 6.73 -12.00
N ALA A 25 1.22 6.09 -11.70
CA ALA A 25 2.55 6.66 -11.97
C ALA A 25 2.78 6.87 -13.47
N ALA A 26 2.32 5.93 -14.30
CA ALA A 26 2.48 6.03 -15.76
C ALA A 26 1.63 7.15 -16.36
N CYS A 27 0.54 7.53 -15.70
CA CYS A 27 -0.33 8.63 -16.15
C CYS A 27 0.18 10.00 -15.70
N ASP A 28 1.35 10.07 -15.06
CA ASP A 28 1.94 11.32 -14.57
C ASP A 28 1.06 12.02 -13.53
N VAL A 29 0.25 11.25 -12.81
CA VAL A 29 -0.60 11.76 -11.74
C VAL A 29 0.14 11.62 -10.41
N ASP A 30 0.02 12.64 -9.56
CA ASP A 30 0.61 12.60 -8.23
C ASP A 30 -0.06 11.50 -7.39
N LEU A 31 0.73 10.51 -6.95
CA LEU A 31 0.23 9.37 -6.20
C LEU A 31 -0.42 9.78 -4.88
N ASN A 32 0.19 10.74 -4.17
CA ASN A 32 -0.37 11.22 -2.91
C ASN A 32 -1.77 11.79 -3.13
N SER A 33 -1.93 12.66 -4.12
CA SER A 33 -3.21 13.29 -4.43
C SER A 33 -4.25 12.26 -4.87
N PHE A 34 -3.86 11.32 -5.73
CA PHE A 34 -4.77 10.29 -6.23
C PHE A 34 -5.31 9.41 -5.09
N PHE A 35 -4.41 8.87 -4.27
CA PHE A 35 -4.83 7.95 -3.21
C PHE A 35 -5.51 8.68 -2.04
N SER A 36 -5.16 9.95 -1.79
CA SER A 36 -5.88 10.77 -0.81
C SER A 36 -7.33 10.97 -1.25
N LYS A 37 -7.53 11.29 -2.52
CA LYS A 37 -8.86 11.49 -3.07
C LYS A 37 -9.67 10.19 -3.08
N LEU A 38 -9.04 9.08 -3.44
CA LEU A 38 -9.68 7.77 -3.40
C LEU A 38 -10.12 7.42 -1.97
N THR A 39 -9.29 7.73 -0.99
CA THR A 39 -9.61 7.52 0.44
C THR A 39 -10.85 8.32 0.83
N GLU A 40 -10.95 9.58 0.41
CA GLU A 40 -12.12 10.42 0.66
C GLU A 40 -13.37 9.83 0.01
N GLU A 41 -13.27 9.39 -1.23
CA GLU A 41 -14.41 8.80 -1.95
C GLU A 41 -14.88 7.50 -1.31
N MET A 42 -13.98 6.73 -0.72
CA MET A 42 -14.30 5.52 0.01
C MET A 42 -14.83 5.80 1.42
N LYS A 43 -14.86 7.07 1.84
CA LYS A 43 -15.32 7.53 3.15
C LYS A 43 -14.56 6.87 4.30
N LEU A 44 -13.26 6.68 4.11
CA LEU A 44 -12.40 6.15 5.15
C LEU A 44 -11.87 7.30 6.00
N CYS A 45 -11.86 7.09 7.32
CA CYS A 45 -11.33 8.06 8.26
C CYS A 45 -9.97 7.62 8.76
N THR A 46 -9.00 8.51 8.67
CA THR A 46 -7.73 8.35 9.39
C THR A 46 -7.69 9.43 10.45
N SER A 47 -7.46 9.03 11.69
CA SER A 47 -7.44 9.97 12.82
C SER A 47 -6.17 10.80 12.85
N SER A 48 -5.14 10.36 12.16
CA SER A 48 -3.85 11.01 12.11
C SER A 48 -3.69 11.75 10.78
N GLU A 49 -3.78 13.07 10.82
CA GLU A 49 -3.51 13.89 9.65
C GLU A 49 -2.03 13.90 9.28
N ARG A 50 -1.18 13.54 10.22
CA ARG A 50 0.27 13.56 10.03
C ARG A 50 0.91 12.31 10.59
N ILE A 51 1.56 11.55 9.73
CA ILE A 51 2.55 10.60 10.17
C ILE A 51 3.85 11.37 10.33
N SER A 52 4.55 11.06 11.42
CA SER A 52 5.90 11.58 11.56
C SER A 52 6.70 11.24 10.29
N PRO A 53 7.29 12.22 9.62
CA PRO A 53 8.13 11.92 8.46
C PRO A 53 9.29 10.99 8.80
N TYR A 54 9.65 10.90 10.07
CA TYR A 54 10.70 9.99 10.53
C TYR A 54 10.38 8.52 10.29
N LEU A 55 9.10 8.14 10.24
CA LEU A 55 8.71 6.76 9.98
C LEU A 55 9.24 6.28 8.62
N PHE A 56 8.99 7.08 7.59
CA PHE A 56 9.40 6.70 6.23
C PHE A 56 10.88 6.98 5.98
N GLU A 57 11.42 8.01 6.59
CA GLU A 57 12.86 8.31 6.48
C GLU A 57 13.70 7.21 7.11
N SER A 58 13.31 6.71 8.28
CA SER A 58 14.00 5.58 8.92
C SER A 58 13.97 4.34 8.02
N LEU A 59 12.83 4.06 7.39
CA LEU A 59 12.72 2.93 6.49
C LEU A 59 13.61 3.10 5.25
N LYS A 60 13.66 4.31 4.70
CA LYS A 60 14.54 4.61 3.56
C LYS A 60 16.01 4.43 3.92
N GLU A 61 16.43 4.89 5.08
CA GLU A 61 17.78 4.73 5.58
C GLU A 61 18.15 3.26 5.74
N ASP A 62 17.27 2.48 6.36
CA ASP A 62 17.46 1.05 6.53
C ASP A 62 17.63 0.35 5.19
N MET A 63 16.82 0.72 4.21
CA MET A 63 16.89 0.13 2.88
C MET A 63 18.14 0.54 2.10
N VAL A 64 18.64 1.75 2.33
CA VAL A 64 19.86 2.23 1.68
C VAL A 64 21.09 1.57 2.29
N SER A 65 21.09 1.35 3.60
CA SER A 65 22.24 0.76 4.30
C SER A 65 22.32 -0.76 4.13
N ARG A 66 21.24 -1.42 3.75
CA ARG A 66 21.23 -2.84 3.44
C ARG A 66 21.55 -3.05 1.97
N THR A 67 22.37 -4.06 1.69
CA THR A 67 22.45 -4.59 0.33
C THR A 67 21.19 -5.45 0.17
N PRO A 68 20.14 -4.97 -0.49
CA PRO A 68 18.89 -5.73 -0.50
C PRO A 68 19.07 -7.00 -1.32
N GLU A 69 18.76 -8.13 -0.72
CA GLU A 69 18.49 -9.33 -1.49
C GLU A 69 17.27 -9.03 -2.37
N PRO A 70 17.26 -9.40 -3.65
CA PRO A 70 16.18 -9.03 -4.55
C PRO A 70 14.78 -9.46 -4.10
N HIS A 71 14.68 -10.41 -3.19
CA HIS A 71 13.42 -10.93 -2.67
C HIS A 71 13.00 -10.30 -1.33
N GLU A 72 13.81 -9.42 -0.75
CA GLU A 72 13.50 -8.81 0.55
C GLU A 72 12.47 -7.71 0.48
N VAL A 73 12.30 -7.10 -0.69
CA VAL A 73 11.35 -6.02 -0.86
C VAL A 73 10.17 -6.53 -1.65
N SER A 74 9.17 -7.03 -0.95
CA SER A 74 7.95 -7.54 -1.55
C SER A 74 6.98 -6.43 -1.96
N GLY A 75 7.32 -5.17 -1.68
CA GLY A 75 6.49 -4.05 -2.06
C GLY A 75 5.43 -3.73 -1.03
N TYR A 76 4.16 -3.78 -1.43
CA TYR A 76 3.05 -3.36 -0.59
C TYR A 76 2.99 -4.08 0.75
N GLY A 77 3.06 -5.41 0.74
CA GLY A 77 2.89 -6.21 1.96
C GLY A 77 3.95 -5.93 3.00
N GLU A 78 5.20 -5.80 2.58
CA GLU A 78 6.30 -5.50 3.46
C GLU A 78 6.20 -4.10 4.05
N LEU A 79 5.84 -3.11 3.24
CA LEU A 79 5.64 -1.75 3.72
C LEU A 79 4.45 -1.68 4.69
N LEU A 80 3.37 -2.39 4.40
CA LEU A 80 2.21 -2.47 5.28
C LEU A 80 2.61 -3.05 6.64
N ARG A 81 3.34 -4.16 6.63
CA ARG A 81 3.81 -4.81 7.86
C ARG A 81 4.70 -3.87 8.67
N TYR A 82 5.63 -3.20 8.03
CA TYR A 82 6.50 -2.23 8.70
C TYR A 82 5.69 -1.14 9.40
N CYS A 83 4.79 -0.51 8.67
CA CYS A 83 3.95 0.56 9.23
C CYS A 83 3.06 0.05 10.35
N ARG A 84 2.48 -1.15 10.19
CA ARG A 84 1.64 -1.77 11.21
C ARG A 84 2.42 -1.98 12.51
N LEU A 85 3.63 -2.52 12.41
CA LEU A 85 4.48 -2.77 13.60
C LEU A 85 4.87 -1.46 14.27
N GLN A 86 5.17 -0.43 13.50
CA GLN A 86 5.49 0.88 14.05
C GLN A 86 4.30 1.51 14.78
N ARG A 87 3.08 1.21 14.32
CA ARG A 87 1.85 1.68 14.97
C ARG A 87 1.42 0.81 16.15
N GLY A 88 2.06 -0.34 16.34
CA GLY A 88 1.70 -1.27 17.41
C GLY A 88 0.33 -1.92 17.25
N VAL A 89 -0.13 -2.10 16.00
CA VAL A 89 -1.45 -2.68 15.72
C VAL A 89 -1.28 -4.14 15.33
N SER A 90 -2.11 -5.03 15.91
CA SER A 90 -2.06 -6.45 15.59
C SER A 90 -2.79 -6.76 14.29
N GLN A 91 -2.38 -7.85 13.63
CA GLN A 91 -3.07 -8.34 12.43
C GLN A 91 -4.54 -8.67 12.73
N LYS A 92 -4.80 -9.28 13.89
CA LYS A 92 -6.17 -9.63 14.29
C LYS A 92 -7.06 -8.40 14.39
N ARG A 93 -6.53 -7.31 14.94
CA ARG A 93 -7.27 -6.06 15.10
C ARG A 93 -7.65 -5.47 13.74
N ILE A 94 -6.70 -5.44 12.81
CA ILE A 94 -6.96 -4.94 11.46
C ILE A 94 -8.00 -5.80 10.76
N ALA A 95 -7.81 -7.11 10.77
CA ALA A 95 -8.72 -8.05 10.10
C ALA A 95 -10.14 -7.89 10.62
N LYS A 96 -10.29 -7.75 11.94
CA LYS A 96 -11.60 -7.55 12.56
C LYS A 96 -12.22 -6.21 12.15
N ASN A 97 -11.44 -5.15 12.16
CA ASN A 97 -11.97 -3.80 11.89
C ASN A 97 -12.49 -3.61 10.47
N ILE A 98 -11.86 -4.25 9.50
CA ILE A 98 -12.27 -4.11 8.10
C ILE A 98 -12.96 -5.35 7.55
N HIS A 99 -13.27 -6.32 8.42
CA HIS A 99 -13.90 -7.58 8.03
C HIS A 99 -13.12 -8.32 6.95
N TYR A 100 -11.80 -8.39 7.14
CA TYR A 100 -10.90 -9.06 6.21
C TYR A 100 -10.39 -10.36 6.84
N ASP A 101 -10.17 -11.36 6.01
CA ASP A 101 -9.69 -12.66 6.47
C ASP A 101 -8.26 -12.56 7.02
N LEU A 102 -8.04 -13.07 8.24
CA LEU A 102 -6.74 -12.99 8.88
C LEU A 102 -5.65 -13.73 8.10
N ARG A 103 -5.98 -14.91 7.55
CA ARG A 103 -5.00 -15.66 6.74
C ARG A 103 -4.61 -14.90 5.49
N SER A 104 -5.58 -14.23 4.87
CA SER A 104 -5.32 -13.39 3.70
C SER A 104 -4.40 -12.23 4.06
N LEU A 105 -4.62 -11.58 5.21
CA LEU A 105 -3.74 -10.52 5.67
C LEU A 105 -2.32 -11.02 5.91
N GLN A 106 -2.18 -12.19 6.53
CA GLN A 106 -0.87 -12.80 6.74
C GLN A 106 -0.15 -13.06 5.43
N ARG A 107 -0.86 -13.55 4.42
CA ARG A 107 -0.30 -13.78 3.08
C ARG A 107 0.10 -12.49 2.39
N VAL A 108 -0.71 -11.45 2.54
CA VAL A 108 -0.40 -10.12 2.01
C VAL A 108 0.91 -9.61 2.58
N GLU A 109 1.08 -9.69 3.89
CA GLU A 109 2.30 -9.20 4.56
C GLU A 109 3.54 -10.03 4.19
N LYS A 110 3.36 -11.29 3.85
CA LYS A 110 4.46 -12.15 3.39
C LYS A 110 4.78 -11.99 1.91
N GLY A 111 3.96 -11.23 1.18
CA GLY A 111 4.14 -11.07 -0.27
C GLY A 111 3.59 -12.23 -1.09
N GLU A 112 2.85 -13.14 -0.47
CA GLU A 112 2.26 -14.30 -1.15
C GLU A 112 0.96 -13.98 -1.85
N GLN A 113 0.30 -12.91 -1.46
CA GLN A 113 -0.97 -12.46 -2.01
C GLN A 113 -0.95 -10.96 -2.19
N GLU A 114 -1.41 -10.50 -3.35
CA GLU A 114 -1.52 -9.09 -3.64
C GLU A 114 -2.99 -8.68 -3.58
N PRO A 115 -3.36 -7.71 -2.70
CA PRO A 115 -4.76 -7.30 -2.57
C PRO A 115 -5.20 -6.43 -3.75
N LEU A 116 -6.51 -6.36 -3.95
CA LEU A 116 -7.11 -5.37 -4.84
C LEU A 116 -6.88 -3.97 -4.27
N VAL A 117 -6.88 -2.96 -5.13
CA VAL A 117 -6.51 -1.60 -4.73
C VAL A 117 -7.42 -1.05 -3.62
N THR A 118 -8.72 -1.30 -3.66
CA THR A 118 -9.62 -0.81 -2.61
C THR A 118 -9.35 -1.50 -1.27
N THR A 119 -9.08 -2.80 -1.28
CA THR A 119 -8.69 -3.53 -0.08
C THR A 119 -7.36 -2.99 0.46
N ALA A 120 -6.41 -2.74 -0.44
CA ALA A 120 -5.11 -2.19 -0.06
C ALA A 120 -5.25 -0.83 0.64
N VAL A 121 -6.12 0.03 0.14
CA VAL A 121 -6.39 1.34 0.75
C VAL A 121 -7.04 1.17 2.13
N LYS A 122 -8.00 0.25 2.26
CA LYS A 122 -8.66 -0.03 3.55
C LYS A 122 -7.67 -0.52 4.59
N LEU A 123 -6.76 -1.40 4.21
CA LEU A 123 -5.75 -1.93 5.12
C LEU A 123 -4.83 -0.81 5.64
N VAL A 124 -4.39 0.07 4.76
CA VAL A 124 -3.54 1.21 5.14
C VAL A 124 -4.29 2.16 6.08
N ALA A 125 -5.54 2.47 5.77
CA ALA A 125 -6.36 3.33 6.63
C ALA A 125 -6.59 2.68 8.00
N ALA A 126 -6.73 1.35 8.05
CA ALA A 126 -6.97 0.60 9.29
C ALA A 126 -5.79 0.70 10.27
N ILE A 127 -4.58 0.90 9.78
CA ILE A 127 -3.41 1.13 10.64
C ILE A 127 -3.14 2.60 10.89
N ASP A 128 -4.09 3.45 10.54
CA ASP A 128 -4.05 4.90 10.76
C ASP A 128 -2.87 5.58 10.04
N VAL A 129 -2.60 5.14 8.83
CA VAL A 129 -1.60 5.74 7.93
C VAL A 129 -2.35 6.41 6.78
N PRO A 130 -2.06 7.68 6.47
CA PRO A 130 -2.68 8.32 5.31
C PRO A 130 -2.33 7.56 4.02
N PRO A 131 -3.33 7.04 3.29
CA PRO A 131 -3.04 6.24 2.10
C PRO A 131 -2.24 6.97 1.03
N GLY A 132 -2.49 8.27 0.83
CA GLY A 132 -1.73 9.04 -0.14
C GLY A 132 -0.23 9.02 0.14
N GLN A 133 0.15 9.23 1.39
CA GLN A 133 1.55 9.20 1.82
C GLN A 133 2.13 7.79 1.69
N PHE A 134 1.35 6.78 2.10
CA PHE A 134 1.79 5.39 2.01
C PHE A 134 2.11 4.98 0.57
N PHE A 135 1.19 5.26 -0.36
CA PHE A 135 1.37 4.83 -1.76
C PHE A 135 2.45 5.62 -2.48
N GLU A 136 2.69 6.87 -2.09
CA GLU A 136 3.85 7.61 -2.58
C GLU A 136 5.15 6.93 -2.19
N GLN A 137 5.25 6.48 -0.93
CA GLN A 137 6.43 5.75 -0.46
C GLN A 137 6.54 4.38 -1.10
N LEU A 138 5.42 3.71 -1.31
CA LEU A 138 5.42 2.43 -2.02
C LEU A 138 6.02 2.56 -3.41
N TRP A 139 5.63 3.59 -4.14
CA TRP A 139 6.19 3.85 -5.47
C TRP A 139 7.69 4.09 -5.41
N PHE A 140 8.17 4.80 -4.39
CA PHE A 140 9.59 5.01 -4.20
C PHE A 140 10.35 3.68 -4.11
N PHE A 141 9.82 2.72 -3.34
CA PHE A 141 10.47 1.41 -3.20
C PHE A 141 10.35 0.57 -4.47
N LEU A 142 9.20 0.56 -5.11
CA LEU A 142 9.00 -0.19 -6.34
C LEU A 142 9.90 0.31 -7.48
N SER A 143 10.10 1.61 -7.58
CA SER A 143 10.92 2.20 -8.63
C SER A 143 12.40 1.92 -8.46
N ARG A 144 12.85 1.59 -7.25
CA ARG A 144 14.26 1.22 -6.99
C ARG A 144 14.59 -0.19 -7.41
N ILE A 145 13.60 -1.08 -7.44
CA ILE A 145 13.78 -2.50 -7.75
C ILE A 145 13.78 -2.75 -9.25
N GLY A 146 13.08 -1.94 -9.98
CA GLY A 146 12.97 -2.05 -11.43
C GLY A 146 14.06 -1.33 -12.19
#